data_3653113d83d9393327cfaada0c442647
#
_entry.id   3653113d83d9393327cfaada0c442647
#
_cell.length_a   1.000
_cell.length_b   1.000
_cell.length_c   1.000
_cell.angle_alpha   90.00
_cell.angle_beta   90.00
_cell.angle_gamma   90.00
#
_symmetry.space_group_name_H-M   'P 1'
#
loop_
_entity.id
_entity.type
_entity.pdbx_description
1 polymer ?
#
loop_
_entity_poly.entity_id
_entity_poly.type
_entity_poly.pdbx_seq_one_letter_code
_entity_poly.pdbx_strand_id
1 'polypeptide(L)'
;MKETKCILQEAKAAVSSLAVLKSEEKNKALLAMADALIADTSSILCENKKDMDAAKDTISSVMLDRLRLDESRIRAMADGIRAVAALPDPVGRILSDETRPNGLHIQKVSVPMGVIAIIYESRPNVTSDAAALALKSGN
;
A
#
# COMPACT_ATOMS: atom_id res chain seq x y z
N MET A 1 -14.75 -15.38 -6.92
CA MET A 1 -14.14 -14.45 -5.93
C MET A 1 -13.57 -15.30 -4.80
N LYS A 2 -12.31 -15.07 -4.36
CA LYS A 2 -11.75 -15.80 -3.20
C LYS A 2 -12.55 -15.47 -1.95
N GLU A 3 -12.75 -16.47 -1.10
CA GLU A 3 -13.39 -16.29 0.20
C GLU A 3 -12.51 -15.41 1.10
N THR A 4 -13.11 -14.47 1.83
CA THR A 4 -12.38 -13.53 2.72
C THR A 4 -11.44 -14.23 3.68
N LYS A 5 -11.86 -15.41 4.21
CA LYS A 5 -11.04 -16.23 5.09
C LYS A 5 -9.72 -16.66 4.42
N CYS A 6 -9.78 -17.08 3.15
CA CYS A 6 -8.58 -17.48 2.40
C CYS A 6 -7.64 -16.30 2.20
N ILE A 7 -8.16 -15.11 1.86
CA ILE A 7 -7.36 -13.89 1.70
C ILE A 7 -6.64 -13.53 3.00
N LEU A 8 -7.35 -13.59 4.14
CA LEU A 8 -6.75 -13.31 5.45
C LEU A 8 -5.69 -14.33 5.86
N GLN A 9 -5.88 -15.60 5.51
CA GLN A 9 -4.88 -16.65 5.77
C GLN A 9 -3.62 -16.45 4.95
N GLU A 10 -3.76 -16.10 3.67
CA GLU A 10 -2.63 -15.78 2.77
C GLU A 10 -1.87 -14.54 3.26
N ALA A 11 -2.60 -13.47 3.62
CA ALA A 11 -2.00 -12.27 4.18
C ALA A 11 -1.21 -12.57 5.47
N LYS A 12 -1.81 -13.38 6.38
CA LYS A 12 -1.14 -13.79 7.61
C LYS A 12 0.12 -14.62 7.34
N ALA A 13 0.10 -15.50 6.34
CA ALA A 13 1.26 -16.31 5.97
C ALA A 13 2.41 -15.46 5.40
N ALA A 14 2.11 -14.34 4.74
CA ALA A 14 3.10 -13.44 4.17
C ALA A 14 3.83 -12.57 5.21
N VAL A 15 3.28 -12.39 6.42
CA VAL A 15 3.82 -11.46 7.44
C VAL A 15 5.29 -11.74 7.76
N SER A 16 5.65 -13.00 7.99
CA SER A 16 7.02 -13.37 8.36
C SER A 16 8.04 -13.06 7.27
N SER A 17 7.65 -13.25 6.01
CA SER A 17 8.49 -12.92 4.85
C SER A 17 8.65 -11.42 4.68
N LEU A 18 7.58 -10.64 4.84
CA LEU A 18 7.61 -9.19 4.73
C LEU A 18 8.41 -8.53 5.85
N ALA A 19 8.31 -9.04 7.07
CA ALA A 19 8.98 -8.48 8.24
C ALA A 19 10.51 -8.50 8.17
N VAL A 20 11.10 -9.39 7.34
CA VAL A 20 12.56 -9.52 7.18
C VAL A 20 13.10 -8.91 5.91
N LEU A 21 12.23 -8.38 5.03
CA LEU A 21 12.66 -7.72 3.80
C LEU A 21 13.49 -6.48 4.08
N LYS A 22 14.61 -6.37 3.37
CA LYS A 22 15.45 -5.18 3.40
C LYS A 22 14.78 -4.02 2.67
N SER A 23 15.15 -2.80 3.02
CA SER A 23 14.63 -1.57 2.39
C SER A 23 14.76 -1.58 0.88
N GLU A 24 15.87 -2.08 0.34
CA GLU A 24 16.12 -2.18 -1.10
C GLU A 24 15.13 -3.10 -1.81
N GLU A 25 14.79 -4.24 -1.20
CA GLU A 25 13.83 -5.21 -1.75
C GLU A 25 12.41 -4.62 -1.75
N LYS A 26 12.00 -3.95 -0.66
CA LYS A 26 10.74 -3.23 -0.57
C LYS A 26 10.66 -2.12 -1.63
N ASN A 27 11.72 -1.32 -1.78
CA ASN A 27 11.77 -0.25 -2.76
C ASN A 27 11.71 -0.78 -4.20
N LYS A 28 12.41 -1.88 -4.51
CA LYS A 28 12.33 -2.55 -5.81
C LYS A 28 10.91 -3.02 -6.13
N ALA A 29 10.23 -3.62 -5.17
CA ALA A 29 8.84 -4.05 -5.35
C ALA A 29 7.90 -2.84 -5.57
N LEU A 30 8.06 -1.75 -4.81
CA LEU A 30 7.27 -0.53 -4.97
C LEU A 30 7.47 0.10 -6.36
N LEU A 31 8.71 0.19 -6.84
CA LEU A 31 8.99 0.71 -8.17
C LEU A 31 8.37 -0.16 -9.27
N ALA A 32 8.43 -1.50 -9.12
CA ALA A 32 7.78 -2.42 -10.04
C ALA A 32 6.25 -2.25 -10.03
N MET A 33 5.62 -2.00 -8.86
CA MET A 33 4.19 -1.69 -8.76
C MET A 33 3.84 -0.39 -9.51
N ALA A 34 4.65 0.66 -9.36
CA ALA A 34 4.44 1.93 -10.05
C ALA A 34 4.54 1.76 -11.58
N ASP A 35 5.51 1.00 -12.05
CA ASP A 35 5.70 0.74 -13.48
C ASP A 35 4.59 -0.13 -14.05
N ALA A 36 4.08 -1.11 -13.30
CA ALA A 36 2.93 -1.92 -13.69
C ALA A 36 1.64 -1.07 -13.84
N LEU A 37 1.37 -0.11 -12.94
CA LEU A 37 0.23 0.80 -13.08
C LEU A 37 0.29 1.59 -14.40
N ILE A 38 1.47 2.06 -14.79
CA ILE A 38 1.65 2.79 -16.03
C ILE A 38 1.48 1.85 -17.25
N ALA A 39 2.07 0.66 -17.19
CA ALA A 39 1.97 -0.31 -18.28
C ALA A 39 0.52 -0.77 -18.53
N ASP A 40 -0.26 -0.95 -17.46
CA ASP A 40 -1.63 -1.46 -17.52
C ASP A 40 -2.69 -0.33 -17.61
N THR A 41 -2.29 0.92 -17.83
CA THR A 41 -3.19 2.09 -17.85
C THR A 41 -4.44 1.86 -18.70
N SER A 42 -4.30 1.36 -19.91
CA SER A 42 -5.44 1.14 -20.83
C SER A 42 -6.43 0.10 -20.31
N SER A 43 -5.92 -0.98 -19.72
CA SER A 43 -6.74 -2.02 -19.09
C SER A 43 -7.50 -1.48 -17.87
N ILE A 44 -6.80 -0.75 -17.01
CA ILE A 44 -7.38 -0.12 -15.81
C ILE A 44 -8.50 0.86 -16.19
N LEU A 45 -8.28 1.70 -17.21
CA LEU A 45 -9.29 2.66 -17.69
C LEU A 45 -10.50 1.95 -18.29
N CYS A 46 -10.28 0.83 -18.99
CA CYS A 46 -11.38 0.02 -19.55
C CYS A 46 -12.28 -0.55 -18.45
N GLU A 47 -11.70 -1.12 -17.38
CA GLU A 47 -12.46 -1.64 -16.24
C GLU A 47 -13.11 -0.52 -15.43
N ASN A 48 -12.39 0.60 -15.19
CA ASN A 48 -12.97 1.75 -14.49
C ASN A 48 -14.17 2.34 -15.21
N LYS A 49 -14.18 2.34 -16.54
CA LYS A 49 -15.34 2.76 -17.33
C LYS A 49 -16.57 1.89 -17.05
N LYS A 50 -16.41 0.58 -16.92
CA LYS A 50 -17.52 -0.33 -16.55
C LYS A 50 -18.07 -0.01 -15.16
N ASP A 51 -17.18 0.25 -14.20
CA ASP A 51 -17.56 0.66 -12.84
C ASP A 51 -18.34 1.98 -12.85
N MET A 52 -17.85 2.97 -13.63
CA MET A 52 -18.51 4.26 -13.81
C MET A 52 -19.90 4.11 -14.41
N ASP A 53 -20.04 3.29 -15.45
CA ASP A 53 -21.33 3.04 -16.13
C ASP A 53 -22.32 2.33 -15.21
N ALA A 54 -21.84 1.42 -14.36
CA ALA A 54 -22.67 0.72 -13.38
C ALA A 54 -23.10 1.62 -12.21
N ALA A 55 -22.27 2.58 -11.82
CA ALA A 55 -22.48 3.41 -10.65
C ALA A 55 -23.26 4.72 -10.92
N LYS A 56 -23.32 5.19 -12.16
CA LYS A 56 -23.81 6.54 -12.54
C LYS A 56 -25.19 6.90 -12.00
N ASP A 57 -26.09 5.92 -11.87
CA ASP A 57 -27.45 6.13 -11.41
C ASP A 57 -27.66 5.79 -9.93
N THR A 58 -26.61 5.33 -9.23
CA THR A 58 -26.69 4.84 -7.84
C THR A 58 -25.92 5.67 -6.83
N ILE A 59 -24.91 6.44 -7.28
CA ILE A 59 -24.10 7.28 -6.41
C ILE A 59 -24.15 8.75 -6.82
N SER A 60 -23.79 9.66 -5.88
CA SER A 60 -23.75 11.09 -6.16
C SER A 60 -22.67 11.46 -7.18
N SER A 61 -22.84 12.61 -7.87
CA SER A 61 -21.84 13.11 -8.83
C SER A 61 -20.46 13.31 -8.20
N VAL A 62 -20.40 13.69 -6.92
CA VAL A 62 -19.13 13.82 -6.17
C VAL A 62 -18.45 12.46 -5.97
N MET A 63 -19.22 11.42 -5.63
CA MET A 63 -18.66 10.07 -5.50
C MET A 63 -18.27 9.50 -6.85
N LEU A 64 -19.05 9.81 -7.90
CA LEU A 64 -18.72 9.39 -9.25
C LEU A 64 -17.40 10.02 -9.73
N ASP A 65 -17.14 11.31 -9.45
CA ASP A 65 -15.85 11.93 -9.74
C ASP A 65 -14.69 11.28 -8.96
N ARG A 66 -14.93 10.87 -7.71
CA ARG A 66 -13.91 10.14 -6.91
C ARG A 66 -13.62 8.75 -7.45
N LEU A 67 -14.62 8.08 -8.04
CA LEU A 67 -14.48 6.76 -8.66
C LEU A 67 -13.73 6.84 -9.99
N ARG A 68 -13.89 7.95 -10.72
CA ARG A 68 -13.32 8.12 -12.06
C ARG A 68 -11.80 8.12 -12.05
N LEU A 69 -11.21 7.32 -12.94
CA LEU A 69 -9.80 7.38 -13.31
C LEU A 69 -9.62 7.98 -14.71
N ASP A 70 -8.49 8.58 -14.91
CA ASP A 70 -7.93 9.00 -16.19
C ASP A 70 -6.41 8.78 -16.17
N GLU A 71 -5.74 8.97 -17.29
CA GLU A 71 -4.29 8.77 -17.39
C GLU A 71 -3.51 9.62 -16.38
N SER A 72 -3.96 10.84 -16.12
CA SER A 72 -3.28 11.74 -15.19
C SER A 72 -3.39 11.24 -13.74
N ARG A 73 -4.57 10.73 -13.36
CA ARG A 73 -4.80 10.14 -12.03
C ARG A 73 -4.00 8.85 -11.85
N ILE A 74 -3.92 7.98 -12.86
CA ILE A 74 -3.09 6.76 -12.80
C ILE A 74 -1.61 7.13 -12.69
N ARG A 75 -1.15 8.13 -13.43
CA ARG A 75 0.22 8.64 -13.32
C ARG A 75 0.51 9.18 -11.92
N ALA A 76 -0.41 9.96 -11.36
CA ALA A 76 -0.29 10.47 -9.99
C ALA A 76 -0.22 9.33 -8.94
N MET A 77 -0.99 8.24 -9.13
CA MET A 77 -0.90 7.04 -8.28
C MET A 77 0.50 6.41 -8.37
N ALA A 78 1.03 6.22 -9.57
CA ALA A 78 2.38 5.69 -9.76
C ALA A 78 3.46 6.57 -9.13
N ASP A 79 3.34 7.89 -9.29
CA ASP A 79 4.27 8.86 -8.70
C ASP A 79 4.16 8.87 -7.16
N GLY A 80 2.95 8.68 -6.61
CA GLY A 80 2.73 8.48 -5.17
C GLY A 80 3.49 7.25 -4.64
N ILE A 81 3.42 6.12 -5.35
CA ILE A 81 4.18 4.91 -4.98
C ILE A 81 5.69 5.16 -5.05
N ARG A 82 6.18 5.85 -6.08
CA ARG A 82 7.60 6.22 -6.20
C ARG A 82 8.05 7.12 -5.06
N ALA A 83 7.21 8.08 -4.65
CA ALA A 83 7.47 8.92 -3.49
C ALA A 83 7.56 8.10 -2.20
N VAL A 84 6.66 7.12 -2.00
CA VAL A 84 6.73 6.20 -0.86
C VAL A 84 8.02 5.36 -0.89
N ALA A 85 8.45 4.89 -2.07
CA ALA A 85 9.70 4.15 -2.21
C ALA A 85 10.92 4.99 -1.77
N ALA A 86 10.92 6.30 -2.04
CA ALA A 86 11.99 7.22 -1.66
C ALA A 86 12.03 7.56 -0.17
N LEU A 87 10.97 7.31 0.60
CA LEU A 87 10.95 7.56 2.04
C LEU A 87 11.96 6.67 2.77
N PRO A 88 12.51 7.12 3.91
CA PRO A 88 13.28 6.26 4.80
C PRO A 88 12.45 5.05 5.26
N ASP A 89 13.10 3.90 5.40
CA ASP A 89 12.43 2.72 5.93
C ASP A 89 12.02 2.97 7.40
N PRO A 90 10.74 2.81 7.75
CA PRO A 90 10.30 2.99 9.12
C PRO A 90 10.65 1.81 10.03
N VAL A 91 10.96 0.64 9.46
CA VAL A 91 11.26 -0.59 10.22
C VAL A 91 12.71 -0.57 10.72
N GLY A 92 12.91 -0.96 11.96
CA GLY A 92 14.25 -1.03 12.56
C GLY A 92 14.80 0.31 13.03
N ARG A 93 14.03 1.39 13.02
CA ARG A 93 14.47 2.69 13.54
C ARG A 93 14.60 2.65 15.06
N ILE A 94 15.74 3.09 15.59
CA ILE A 94 15.93 3.27 17.04
C ILE A 94 15.20 4.55 17.46
N LEU A 95 14.18 4.40 18.29
CA LEU A 95 13.35 5.50 18.80
C LEU A 95 13.86 6.06 20.14
N SER A 96 14.51 5.22 20.96
CA SER A 96 15.27 5.61 22.13
C SER A 96 16.36 4.58 22.38
N ASP A 97 17.43 5.03 23.02
CA ASP A 97 18.61 4.24 23.35
C ASP A 97 19.13 4.70 24.72
N GLU A 98 19.14 3.81 25.71
CA GLU A 98 19.50 4.13 27.09
C GLU A 98 20.31 3.02 27.71
N THR A 99 21.37 3.40 28.47
CA THR A 99 22.09 2.47 29.32
C THR A 99 21.73 2.74 30.79
N ARG A 100 21.21 1.73 31.47
CA ARG A 100 20.83 1.79 32.88
C ARG A 100 22.07 1.77 33.78
N PRO A 101 21.97 2.25 35.06
CA PRO A 101 23.11 2.25 35.99
C PRO A 101 23.74 0.88 36.24
N ASN A 102 22.98 -0.20 36.05
CA ASN A 102 23.45 -1.59 36.17
C ASN A 102 24.14 -2.11 34.90
N GLY A 103 24.34 -1.26 33.87
CA GLY A 103 24.96 -1.63 32.60
C GLY A 103 24.01 -2.22 31.54
N LEU A 104 22.73 -2.41 31.85
CA LEU A 104 21.74 -2.92 30.89
C LEU A 104 21.50 -1.88 29.79
N HIS A 105 21.71 -2.27 28.53
CA HIS A 105 21.45 -1.45 27.34
C HIS A 105 20.03 -1.74 26.80
N ILE A 106 19.21 -0.72 26.75
CA ILE A 106 17.79 -0.83 26.31
C ILE A 106 17.58 0.06 25.08
N GLN A 107 17.09 -0.55 24.01
CA GLN A 107 16.69 0.16 22.78
C GLN A 107 15.20 -0.03 22.52
N LYS A 108 14.51 1.07 22.18
CA LYS A 108 13.16 1.03 21.62
C LYS A 108 13.25 1.09 20.11
N VAL A 109 12.84 0.01 19.44
CA VAL A 109 12.96 -0.15 17.99
C VAL A 109 11.58 -0.26 17.36
N SER A 110 11.36 0.40 16.20
CA SER A 110 10.12 0.27 15.44
C SER A 110 10.06 -1.07 14.69
N VAL A 111 8.89 -1.72 14.73
CA VAL A 111 8.63 -3.00 14.07
C VAL A 111 7.31 -2.93 13.28
N PRO A 112 7.12 -3.79 12.25
CA PRO A 112 5.83 -3.90 11.56
C PRO A 112 4.69 -4.27 12.52
N MET A 113 3.48 -3.81 12.20
CA MET A 113 2.27 -4.15 12.95
C MET A 113 1.73 -5.56 12.60
N GLY A 114 2.00 -6.01 11.37
CA GLY A 114 1.48 -7.26 10.81
C GLY A 114 0.40 -7.03 9.76
N VAL A 115 -0.67 -7.81 9.75
CA VAL A 115 -1.75 -7.65 8.77
C VAL A 115 -2.58 -6.42 9.09
N ILE A 116 -2.72 -5.53 8.11
CA ILE A 116 -3.58 -4.34 8.20
C ILE A 116 -4.81 -4.55 7.31
N ALA A 117 -6.00 -4.39 7.87
CA ALA A 117 -7.25 -4.35 7.12
C ALA A 117 -7.66 -2.90 6.86
N ILE A 118 -7.91 -2.57 5.61
CA ILE A 118 -8.33 -1.23 5.17
C ILE A 118 -9.67 -1.36 4.46
N ILE A 119 -10.68 -0.64 4.95
CA ILE A 119 -12.03 -0.61 4.37
C ILE A 119 -12.23 0.77 3.75
N TYR A 120 -12.54 0.81 2.47
CA TYR A 120 -12.77 2.05 1.73
C TYR A 120 -13.81 1.87 0.63
N GLU A 121 -14.32 2.97 0.10
CA GLU A 121 -15.39 3.00 -0.90
C GLU A 121 -15.10 4.04 -1.98
N SER A 122 -15.42 3.71 -3.23
CA SER A 122 -15.37 4.61 -4.39
C SER A 122 -14.08 5.43 -4.56
N ARG A 123 -12.93 4.82 -4.24
CA ARG A 123 -11.62 5.48 -4.30
C ARG A 123 -10.56 4.52 -4.83
N PRO A 124 -10.44 4.33 -6.14
CA PRO A 124 -9.50 3.37 -6.72
C PRO A 124 -8.02 3.65 -6.37
N ASN A 125 -7.64 4.92 -6.16
CA ASN A 125 -6.29 5.28 -5.72
C ASN A 125 -5.94 4.73 -4.33
N VAL A 126 -6.92 4.55 -3.43
CA VAL A 126 -6.65 4.02 -2.09
C VAL A 126 -6.06 2.61 -2.14
N THR A 127 -6.40 1.81 -3.16
CA THR A 127 -5.82 0.47 -3.35
C THR A 127 -4.30 0.55 -3.49
N SER A 128 -3.81 1.43 -4.36
CA SER A 128 -2.37 1.61 -4.59
C SER A 128 -1.66 2.24 -3.40
N ASP A 129 -2.27 3.27 -2.81
CA ASP A 129 -1.70 3.99 -1.67
C ASP A 129 -1.56 3.08 -0.45
N ALA A 130 -2.62 2.34 -0.13
CA ALA A 130 -2.66 1.40 0.99
C ALA A 130 -1.64 0.26 0.81
N ALA A 131 -1.58 -0.35 -0.37
CA ALA A 131 -0.62 -1.40 -0.68
C ALA A 131 0.83 -0.89 -0.58
N ALA A 132 1.11 0.30 -1.10
CA ALA A 132 2.45 0.89 -1.06
C ALA A 132 2.89 1.20 0.38
N LEU A 133 2.04 1.83 1.18
CA LEU A 133 2.34 2.16 2.57
C LEU A 133 2.50 0.92 3.44
N ALA A 134 1.63 -0.08 3.27
CA ALA A 134 1.72 -1.35 3.99
C ALA A 134 3.05 -2.06 3.67
N LEU A 135 3.37 -2.23 2.38
CA LEU A 135 4.62 -2.88 1.95
C LEU A 135 5.85 -2.13 2.46
N LYS A 136 5.89 -0.78 2.36
CA LYS A 136 7.02 0.03 2.83
C LYS A 136 7.25 -0.14 4.33
N SER A 137 6.17 -0.25 5.11
CA SER A 137 6.23 -0.44 6.55
C SER A 137 6.32 -1.91 7.00
N GLY A 138 6.45 -2.86 6.07
CA GLY A 138 6.64 -4.28 6.35
C GLY A 138 5.37 -5.01 6.82
N ASN A 139 4.21 -4.50 6.45
CA ASN A 139 2.90 -5.03 6.84
C ASN A 139 2.20 -5.73 5.69
#